data_f3e3c61543a859203164786e28407d5e
#
_entry.id   f3e3c61543a859203164786e28407d5e
#
_cell.length_a   1.000
_cell.length_b   1.000
_cell.length_c   1.000
_cell.angle_alpha   90.00
_cell.angle_beta   90.00
_cell.angle_gamma   90.00
#
_symmetry.space_group_name_H-M   'P 1'
#
loop_
_entity.id
_entity.type
_entity.pdbx_description
1 polymer ?
#
loop_
_entity_poly.entity_id
_entity_poly.type
_entity_poly.pdbx_seq_one_letter_code
_entity_poly.pdbx_strand_id
1 'polypeptide(L)'
;SNSKIIFSAHCHDDLGMAVANSLAAIEGGARRIEGTVNGIGERAGNASLEEVALALYVRKDHYGLESQINLKETKKTSDLISRYAGIRVPRNKAIVGQNAFSHESGIHQDGVLKHRETYEIMTPQLVGVNTTELPLGKLSGKHAFAEKLKALGYEIKLEDQVTLFKQFKEIADKKKNVSDRDIHAIIHGSEHEHNAIFQLDNLQLQYVSKGLQSAVVVIKERNGQVKQDSSIGTGSIVAIYNAV
;
A
#
# COMPACT_ATOMS: atom_id res chain seq x y z
N SER A 1 25.66 -20.56 -35.67
CA SER A 1 24.47 -20.66 -34.76
C SER A 1 23.22 -20.26 -35.53
N ASN A 2 22.23 -21.12 -35.50
CA ASN A 2 20.97 -20.88 -36.22
C ASN A 2 20.18 -19.79 -35.48
N SER A 3 20.25 -18.56 -35.98
CA SER A 3 19.77 -17.32 -35.33
C SER A 3 18.26 -17.18 -35.13
N LYS A 4 17.50 -18.29 -35.35
CA LYS A 4 16.02 -18.27 -35.29
C LYS A 4 15.44 -18.88 -34.00
N ILE A 5 16.25 -19.54 -33.16
CA ILE A 5 15.79 -20.19 -31.94
C ILE A 5 15.97 -19.23 -30.78
N ILE A 6 14.89 -18.96 -30.05
CA ILE A 6 14.91 -18.19 -28.81
C ILE A 6 14.71 -19.13 -27.64
N PHE A 7 15.69 -19.19 -26.74
CA PHE A 7 15.59 -19.92 -25.50
C PHE A 7 14.85 -19.11 -24.47
N SER A 8 13.88 -19.74 -23.79
CA SER A 8 13.14 -19.17 -22.67
C SER A 8 13.53 -19.87 -21.39
N ALA A 9 13.59 -19.13 -20.27
CA ALA A 9 13.81 -19.70 -18.96
C ALA A 9 12.59 -19.39 -18.07
N HIS A 10 12.09 -20.43 -17.40
CA HIS A 10 11.04 -20.38 -16.41
C HIS A 10 11.56 -21.00 -15.11
N CYS A 11 11.67 -20.20 -14.06
CA CYS A 11 12.28 -20.62 -12.80
C CYS A 11 11.30 -20.47 -11.65
N HIS A 12 11.19 -21.53 -10.83
CA HIS A 12 10.47 -21.52 -9.56
C HIS A 12 11.37 -21.10 -8.41
N ASP A 13 10.77 -20.56 -7.34
CA ASP A 13 11.49 -19.88 -6.25
C ASP A 13 11.59 -20.71 -4.96
N ASP A 14 11.48 -22.04 -5.06
CA ASP A 14 11.44 -22.93 -3.91
C ASP A 14 12.65 -22.80 -2.96
N LEU A 15 13.80 -22.37 -3.48
CA LEU A 15 15.01 -22.09 -2.71
C LEU A 15 15.40 -20.60 -2.71
N GLY A 16 14.52 -19.71 -3.15
CA GLY A 16 14.80 -18.27 -3.21
C GLY A 16 15.81 -17.89 -4.31
N MET A 17 15.96 -18.69 -5.34
CA MET A 17 16.97 -18.47 -6.39
C MET A 17 16.40 -18.30 -7.80
N ALA A 18 15.09 -18.12 -7.93
CA ALA A 18 14.45 -18.02 -9.24
C ALA A 18 14.98 -16.85 -10.08
N VAL A 19 15.17 -15.68 -9.48
CA VAL A 19 15.74 -14.51 -10.15
C VAL A 19 17.20 -14.75 -10.53
N ALA A 20 18.01 -15.28 -9.63
CA ALA A 20 19.42 -15.60 -9.90
C ALA A 20 19.57 -16.61 -11.05
N ASN A 21 18.75 -17.66 -11.04
CA ASN A 21 18.76 -18.67 -12.11
C ASN A 21 18.27 -18.07 -13.45
N SER A 22 17.30 -17.15 -13.42
CA SER A 22 16.85 -16.45 -14.63
C SER A 22 17.96 -15.59 -15.22
N LEU A 23 18.71 -14.88 -14.38
CA LEU A 23 19.85 -14.06 -14.80
C LEU A 23 21.00 -14.95 -15.35
N ALA A 24 21.30 -16.07 -14.69
CA ALA A 24 22.26 -17.04 -15.19
C ALA A 24 21.85 -17.66 -16.56
N ALA A 25 20.54 -17.89 -16.74
CA ALA A 25 20.04 -18.35 -18.04
C ALA A 25 20.24 -17.29 -19.13
N ILE A 26 20.10 -16.00 -18.82
CA ILE A 26 20.41 -14.89 -19.74
C ILE A 26 21.89 -14.92 -20.12
N GLU A 27 22.79 -15.08 -19.17
CA GLU A 27 24.23 -15.25 -19.42
C GLU A 27 24.51 -16.48 -20.31
N GLY A 28 23.78 -17.58 -20.07
CA GLY A 28 23.84 -18.79 -20.90
C GLY A 28 23.21 -18.63 -22.29
N GLY A 29 22.66 -17.49 -22.64
CA GLY A 29 22.14 -17.20 -23.97
C GLY A 29 20.62 -17.19 -24.11
N ALA A 30 19.86 -17.36 -23.03
CA ALA A 30 18.41 -17.16 -23.06
C ALA A 30 18.08 -15.69 -23.39
N ARG A 31 16.99 -15.50 -24.14
CA ARG A 31 16.50 -14.16 -24.53
C ARG A 31 15.03 -13.94 -24.21
N ARG A 32 14.45 -14.87 -23.48
CA ARG A 32 13.11 -14.76 -22.90
C ARG A 32 13.14 -15.27 -21.47
N ILE A 33 12.53 -14.53 -20.57
CA ILE A 33 12.31 -14.95 -19.19
C ILE A 33 10.79 -14.98 -18.95
N GLU A 34 10.35 -16.07 -18.36
CA GLU A 34 8.99 -16.28 -17.92
C GLU A 34 8.95 -16.17 -16.41
N GLY A 35 8.30 -15.14 -15.92
CA GLY A 35 8.18 -14.85 -14.50
C GLY A 35 6.84 -14.17 -14.22
N THR A 36 6.65 -13.72 -12.99
CA THR A 36 5.41 -13.07 -12.57
C THR A 36 5.71 -11.80 -11.78
N VAL A 37 4.78 -10.85 -11.81
CA VAL A 37 4.86 -9.66 -10.96
C VAL A 37 4.75 -10.11 -9.49
N ASN A 38 5.58 -9.57 -8.63
CA ASN A 38 5.72 -9.95 -7.22
C ASN A 38 6.21 -11.41 -6.99
N GLY A 39 6.59 -12.13 -8.04
CA GLY A 39 7.00 -13.53 -7.94
C GLY A 39 5.85 -14.49 -7.57
N ILE A 40 4.59 -14.10 -7.77
CA ILE A 40 3.46 -14.97 -7.43
C ILE A 40 3.48 -16.24 -8.29
N GLY A 41 3.00 -17.37 -7.73
CA GLY A 41 2.94 -18.65 -8.42
C GLY A 41 2.71 -19.79 -7.46
N GLU A 42 2.84 -21.00 -7.98
CA GLU A 42 2.71 -22.22 -7.17
C GLU A 42 3.83 -22.33 -6.13
N ARG A 43 3.54 -22.94 -4.99
CA ARG A 43 4.45 -23.19 -3.88
C ARG A 43 5.12 -21.89 -3.38
N ALA A 44 6.43 -21.70 -3.63
CA ALA A 44 7.16 -20.48 -3.26
C ALA A 44 7.10 -19.38 -4.33
N GLY A 45 6.48 -19.64 -5.47
CA GLY A 45 6.31 -18.70 -6.56
C GLY A 45 7.30 -18.86 -7.69
N ASN A 46 7.38 -17.84 -8.54
CA ASN A 46 8.20 -17.78 -9.74
C ASN A 46 9.24 -16.66 -9.63
N ALA A 47 10.11 -16.53 -10.65
CA ALA A 47 10.98 -15.36 -10.76
C ALA A 47 10.17 -14.07 -10.81
N SER A 48 10.52 -13.10 -9.96
CA SER A 48 9.92 -11.77 -9.94
C SER A 48 10.37 -10.97 -11.17
N LEU A 49 9.44 -10.60 -12.05
CA LEU A 49 9.75 -9.86 -13.29
C LEU A 49 10.39 -8.52 -13.02
N GLU A 50 9.92 -7.81 -11.99
CA GLU A 50 10.48 -6.53 -11.58
C GLU A 50 11.94 -6.63 -11.13
N GLU A 51 12.32 -7.73 -10.47
CA GLU A 51 13.68 -7.95 -10.01
C GLU A 51 14.60 -8.27 -11.19
N VAL A 52 14.17 -9.13 -12.11
CA VAL A 52 14.93 -9.44 -13.33
C VAL A 52 15.12 -8.18 -14.19
N ALA A 53 14.04 -7.41 -14.42
CA ALA A 53 14.08 -6.22 -15.26
C ALA A 53 15.00 -5.14 -14.67
N LEU A 54 14.92 -4.92 -13.35
CA LEU A 54 15.78 -3.95 -12.67
C LEU A 54 17.23 -4.40 -12.61
N ALA A 55 17.51 -5.71 -12.41
CA ALA A 55 18.86 -6.24 -12.44
C ALA A 55 19.54 -6.01 -13.81
N LEU A 56 18.82 -6.23 -14.91
CA LEU A 56 19.31 -5.95 -16.26
C LEU A 56 19.58 -4.45 -16.46
N TYR A 57 18.74 -3.58 -15.92
CA TYR A 57 18.92 -2.14 -16.01
C TYR A 57 20.13 -1.65 -15.22
N VAL A 58 20.25 -2.06 -13.93
CA VAL A 58 21.32 -1.64 -13.02
C VAL A 58 22.68 -2.20 -13.47
N ARG A 59 22.68 -3.43 -13.99
CA ARG A 59 23.89 -4.11 -14.44
C ARG A 59 23.96 -4.22 -15.97
N LYS A 60 23.51 -3.16 -16.65
CA LYS A 60 23.61 -3.07 -18.11
C LYS A 60 25.07 -3.21 -18.60
N ASP A 61 26.03 -2.73 -17.79
CA ASP A 61 27.46 -2.89 -18.02
C ASP A 61 27.88 -4.36 -18.15
N HIS A 62 27.26 -5.24 -17.35
CA HIS A 62 27.57 -6.66 -17.31
C HIS A 62 26.77 -7.48 -18.34
N TYR A 63 25.45 -7.28 -18.40
CA TYR A 63 24.60 -8.10 -19.25
C TYR A 63 24.60 -7.66 -20.72
N GLY A 64 24.88 -6.39 -21.01
CA GLY A 64 24.80 -5.84 -22.36
C GLY A 64 23.41 -5.93 -23.02
N LEU A 65 22.37 -6.09 -22.22
CA LEU A 65 20.98 -6.30 -22.64
C LEU A 65 20.06 -5.30 -21.97
N GLU A 66 18.95 -5.01 -22.61
CA GLU A 66 17.91 -4.16 -22.10
C GLU A 66 16.57 -4.88 -22.11
N SER A 67 15.77 -4.63 -21.08
CA SER A 67 14.36 -5.01 -21.05
C SER A 67 13.50 -3.84 -21.53
N GLN A 68 12.39 -4.14 -22.21
CA GLN A 68 11.40 -3.14 -22.61
C GLN A 68 10.35 -2.87 -21.51
N ILE A 69 10.51 -3.45 -20.33
CA ILE A 69 9.61 -3.20 -19.21
C ILE A 69 9.78 -1.75 -18.74
N ASN A 70 8.67 -1.03 -18.65
CA ASN A 70 8.67 0.33 -18.10
C ASN A 70 8.82 0.27 -16.58
N LEU A 71 10.03 0.48 -16.09
CA LEU A 71 10.34 0.40 -14.66
C LEU A 71 9.54 1.40 -13.82
N LYS A 72 9.11 2.55 -14.37
CA LYS A 72 8.29 3.54 -13.65
C LYS A 72 6.91 3.03 -13.28
N GLU A 73 6.41 2.00 -13.94
CA GLU A 73 5.12 1.37 -13.61
C GLU A 73 5.25 0.24 -12.59
N THR A 74 6.47 -0.11 -12.16
CA THR A 74 6.76 -1.28 -11.32
C THR A 74 5.94 -1.25 -10.02
N LYS A 75 6.05 -0.19 -9.25
CA LYS A 75 5.33 -0.08 -7.96
C LYS A 75 3.81 -0.13 -8.14
N LYS A 76 3.29 0.63 -9.09
CA LYS A 76 1.86 0.67 -9.40
C LYS A 76 1.33 -0.70 -9.84
N THR A 77 2.08 -1.41 -10.69
CA THR A 77 1.72 -2.76 -11.15
C THR A 77 1.76 -3.76 -10.02
N SER A 78 2.80 -3.72 -9.18
CA SER A 78 2.91 -4.56 -7.99
C SER A 78 1.72 -4.38 -7.04
N ASP A 79 1.33 -3.14 -6.75
CA ASP A 79 0.18 -2.83 -5.88
C ASP A 79 -1.15 -3.29 -6.50
N LEU A 80 -1.29 -3.12 -7.82
CA LEU A 80 -2.48 -3.57 -8.55
C LEU A 80 -2.64 -5.09 -8.43
N ILE A 81 -1.59 -5.85 -8.76
CA ILE A 81 -1.59 -7.31 -8.68
C ILE A 81 -1.82 -7.79 -7.24
N SER A 82 -1.14 -7.20 -6.27
CA SER A 82 -1.34 -7.50 -4.84
C SER A 82 -2.81 -7.37 -4.43
N ARG A 83 -3.47 -6.31 -4.89
CA ARG A 83 -4.88 -6.04 -4.60
C ARG A 83 -5.81 -7.08 -5.23
N TYR A 84 -5.63 -7.38 -6.53
CA TYR A 84 -6.51 -8.32 -7.24
C TYR A 84 -6.27 -9.77 -6.86
N ALA A 85 -5.01 -10.16 -6.61
CA ALA A 85 -4.67 -11.51 -6.16
C ALA A 85 -4.98 -11.75 -4.67
N GLY A 86 -5.23 -10.71 -3.88
CA GLY A 86 -5.41 -10.81 -2.43
C GLY A 86 -4.12 -11.19 -1.68
N ILE A 87 -2.96 -11.16 -2.34
CA ILE A 87 -1.65 -11.53 -1.78
C ILE A 87 -0.91 -10.26 -1.41
N ARG A 88 -0.60 -10.08 -0.12
CA ARG A 88 0.14 -8.90 0.35
C ARG A 88 1.62 -9.01 0.00
N VAL A 89 2.16 -7.92 -0.54
CA VAL A 89 3.61 -7.80 -0.74
C VAL A 89 4.29 -7.67 0.63
N PRO A 90 5.29 -8.52 0.95
CA PRO A 90 6.07 -8.39 2.17
C PRO A 90 6.75 -7.01 2.25
N ARG A 91 6.80 -6.43 3.45
CA ARG A 91 7.39 -5.08 3.63
C ARG A 91 8.85 -4.99 3.19
N ASN A 92 9.59 -6.08 3.33
CA ASN A 92 11.01 -6.22 2.94
C ASN A 92 11.21 -6.80 1.53
N LYS A 93 10.13 -6.95 0.73
CA LYS A 93 10.26 -7.38 -0.68
C LYS A 93 11.19 -6.41 -1.42
N ALA A 94 12.11 -6.93 -2.17
CA ALA A 94 13.00 -6.14 -3.02
C ALA A 94 12.18 -5.21 -3.94
N ILE A 95 12.65 -4.01 -4.18
CA ILE A 95 12.11 -3.00 -5.12
C ILE A 95 10.74 -2.44 -4.73
N VAL A 96 9.76 -3.28 -4.47
CA VAL A 96 8.33 -2.91 -4.32
C VAL A 96 7.84 -2.92 -2.88
N GLY A 97 8.60 -3.53 -1.97
CA GLY A 97 8.27 -3.57 -0.55
C GLY A 97 8.32 -2.19 0.11
N GLN A 98 7.52 -1.99 1.14
CA GLN A 98 7.42 -0.71 1.85
C GLN A 98 8.78 -0.23 2.42
N ASN A 99 9.66 -1.15 2.79
CA ASN A 99 10.96 -0.85 3.37
C ASN A 99 12.08 -0.71 2.32
N ALA A 100 11.80 -0.95 1.02
CA ALA A 100 12.83 -1.02 -0.01
C ALA A 100 13.67 0.27 -0.13
N PHE A 101 13.11 1.42 0.26
CA PHE A 101 13.77 2.73 0.23
C PHE A 101 13.84 3.39 1.62
N SER A 102 13.66 2.61 2.70
CA SER A 102 13.68 3.12 4.06
C SER A 102 15.05 2.93 4.68
N HIS A 103 15.66 3.99 5.18
CA HIS A 103 16.91 3.98 5.92
C HIS A 103 16.64 4.35 7.39
N GLU A 104 16.84 3.41 8.32
CA GLU A 104 16.58 3.63 9.74
C GLU A 104 17.84 4.11 10.50
N SER A 105 19.04 3.83 9.99
CA SER A 105 20.28 4.18 10.70
C SER A 105 20.79 5.57 10.31
N GLY A 106 21.19 6.36 11.32
CA GLY A 106 21.73 7.72 11.11
C GLY A 106 22.98 7.75 10.23
N ILE A 107 23.82 6.72 10.27
CA ILE A 107 25.02 6.57 9.42
C ILE A 107 24.61 6.41 7.95
N HIS A 108 23.58 5.62 7.66
CA HIS A 108 23.08 5.45 6.30
C HIS A 108 22.40 6.72 5.80
N GLN A 109 21.66 7.44 6.65
CA GLN A 109 21.04 8.71 6.30
C GLN A 109 22.08 9.77 5.95
N ASP A 110 23.17 9.88 6.74
CA ASP A 110 24.29 10.80 6.48
C ASP A 110 25.03 10.43 5.18
N GLY A 111 25.22 9.13 4.92
CA GLY A 111 25.83 8.62 3.68
C GLY A 111 25.01 8.93 2.44
N VAL A 112 23.68 8.75 2.50
CA VAL A 112 22.75 9.10 1.41
C VAL A 112 22.73 10.61 1.15
N LEU A 113 22.82 11.45 2.19
CA LEU A 113 22.89 12.89 2.05
C LEU A 113 24.19 13.36 1.38
N LYS A 114 25.31 12.66 1.60
CA LYS A 114 26.61 13.00 1.03
C LYS A 114 26.83 12.44 -0.37
N HIS A 115 26.50 11.16 -0.59
CA HIS A 115 26.65 10.46 -1.86
C HIS A 115 25.55 9.39 -1.99
N ARG A 116 24.45 9.76 -2.60
CA ARG A 116 23.27 8.92 -2.76
C ARG A 116 23.57 7.58 -3.45
N GLU A 117 24.43 7.62 -4.47
CA GLU A 117 24.85 6.45 -5.26
C GLU A 117 25.64 5.39 -4.47
N THR A 118 26.18 5.74 -3.30
CA THR A 118 26.93 4.81 -2.46
C THR A 118 26.04 3.77 -1.77
N TYR A 119 24.77 4.11 -1.54
CA TYR A 119 23.81 3.26 -0.82
C TYR A 119 22.56 2.91 -1.63
N GLU A 120 22.33 3.60 -2.73
CA GLU A 120 21.14 3.39 -3.57
C GLU A 120 21.58 2.94 -4.97
N ILE A 121 21.46 1.65 -5.25
CA ILE A 121 21.67 1.10 -6.61
C ILE A 121 20.50 1.46 -7.55
N MET A 122 19.41 1.97 -7.01
CA MET A 122 18.21 2.40 -7.72
C MET A 122 17.58 3.58 -6.97
N THR A 123 16.92 4.48 -7.70
CA THR A 123 16.14 5.56 -7.07
C THR A 123 14.67 5.16 -6.94
N PRO A 124 13.96 5.67 -5.93
CA PRO A 124 12.51 5.46 -5.80
C PRO A 124 11.75 5.85 -7.08
N GLN A 125 12.11 6.97 -7.70
CA GLN A 125 11.49 7.49 -8.92
C GLN A 125 11.65 6.55 -10.12
N LEU A 126 12.77 5.82 -10.19
CA LEU A 126 13.03 4.85 -11.25
C LEU A 126 11.97 3.76 -11.30
N VAL A 127 11.48 3.35 -10.15
CA VAL A 127 10.51 2.24 -10.01
C VAL A 127 9.09 2.74 -9.71
N GLY A 128 8.84 4.04 -9.84
CA GLY A 128 7.53 4.66 -9.66
C GLY A 128 7.09 4.81 -8.21
N VAL A 129 8.05 4.77 -7.27
CA VAL A 129 7.79 5.12 -5.87
C VAL A 129 7.90 6.63 -5.74
N ASN A 130 6.79 7.26 -5.40
CA ASN A 130 6.80 8.68 -5.09
C ASN A 130 7.42 8.88 -3.71
N THR A 131 8.56 9.55 -3.65
CA THR A 131 9.28 9.87 -2.39
C THR A 131 8.52 10.84 -1.49
N THR A 132 7.44 11.40 -1.97
CA THR A 132 6.49 12.22 -1.22
C THR A 132 5.58 11.41 -0.28
N GLU A 133 5.63 10.09 -0.34
CA GLU A 133 4.96 9.25 0.66
C GLU A 133 5.80 9.18 1.94
N LEU A 134 5.93 10.30 2.63
CA LEU A 134 6.36 10.30 4.03
C LEU A 134 5.28 9.54 4.83
N PRO A 135 5.59 8.37 5.40
CA PRO A 135 4.62 7.68 6.22
C PRO A 135 4.25 8.57 7.40
N LEU A 136 2.99 8.98 7.46
CA LEU A 136 2.53 9.76 8.59
C LEU A 136 2.28 8.85 9.80
N GLY A 137 2.75 9.29 10.95
CA GLY A 137 2.63 8.57 12.20
C GLY A 137 2.64 9.49 13.41
N LYS A 138 2.74 8.91 14.61
CA LYS A 138 2.69 9.62 15.89
C LYS A 138 3.65 10.83 15.97
N LEU A 139 4.83 10.73 15.38
CA LEU A 139 5.86 11.80 15.41
C LEU A 139 5.73 12.82 14.28
N SER A 140 4.79 12.64 13.35
CA SER A 140 4.60 13.58 12.24
C SER A 140 4.03 14.90 12.75
N GLY A 141 4.65 16.01 12.31
CA GLY A 141 4.24 17.37 12.62
C GLY A 141 3.15 17.90 11.69
N LYS A 142 2.60 19.09 12.02
CA LYS A 142 1.59 19.78 11.20
C LYS A 142 2.04 20.02 9.76
N HIS A 143 3.31 20.35 9.54
CA HIS A 143 3.87 20.60 8.20
C HIS A 143 3.79 19.34 7.33
N ALA A 144 4.27 18.21 7.84
CA ALA A 144 4.23 16.93 7.11
C ALA A 144 2.79 16.48 6.78
N PHE A 145 1.86 16.73 7.69
CA PHE A 145 0.43 16.47 7.46
C PHE A 145 -0.14 17.37 6.36
N ALA A 146 0.16 18.67 6.38
CA ALA A 146 -0.29 19.62 5.36
C ALA A 146 0.28 19.30 3.97
N GLU A 147 1.56 18.94 3.89
CA GLU A 147 2.21 18.47 2.65
C GLU A 147 1.52 17.22 2.10
N LYS A 148 1.17 16.27 2.97
CA LYS A 148 0.46 15.06 2.58
C LYS A 148 -0.95 15.35 2.06
N LEU A 149 -1.68 16.28 2.69
CA LEU A 149 -2.99 16.72 2.19
C LEU A 149 -2.89 17.29 0.77
N LYS A 150 -1.90 18.15 0.52
CA LYS A 150 -1.64 18.69 -0.83
C LYS A 150 -1.29 17.59 -1.83
N ALA A 151 -0.45 16.64 -1.44
CA ALA A 151 -0.06 15.52 -2.29
C ALA A 151 -1.26 14.62 -2.66
N LEU A 152 -2.27 14.53 -1.79
CA LEU A 152 -3.54 13.84 -2.03
C LEU A 152 -4.57 14.68 -2.81
N GLY A 153 -4.20 15.92 -3.19
CA GLY A 153 -5.06 16.81 -3.98
C GLY A 153 -6.07 17.62 -3.16
N TYR A 154 -5.90 17.72 -1.84
CA TYR A 154 -6.81 18.49 -0.98
C TYR A 154 -6.30 19.91 -0.76
N GLU A 155 -7.13 20.88 -1.11
CA GLU A 155 -6.96 22.29 -0.76
C GLU A 155 -7.83 22.60 0.47
N ILE A 156 -7.23 22.63 1.66
CA ILE A 156 -7.92 22.79 2.94
C ILE A 156 -7.57 24.14 3.55
N LYS A 157 -8.58 24.87 4.00
CA LYS A 157 -8.40 26.14 4.71
C LYS A 157 -7.64 25.95 6.02
N LEU A 158 -6.85 26.95 6.39
CA LEU A 158 -6.00 26.92 7.60
C LEU A 158 -6.77 26.60 8.89
N GLU A 159 -8.01 27.06 8.98
CA GLU A 159 -8.92 26.84 10.12
C GLU A 159 -9.26 25.36 10.27
N ASP A 160 -9.58 24.69 9.15
CA ASP A 160 -9.94 23.27 9.12
C ASP A 160 -8.73 22.36 9.33
N GLN A 161 -7.53 22.79 8.90
CA GLN A 161 -6.30 22.03 9.10
C GLN A 161 -6.00 21.74 10.56
N VAL A 162 -6.36 22.64 11.49
CA VAL A 162 -6.14 22.44 12.93
C VAL A 162 -7.01 21.30 13.45
N THR A 163 -8.27 21.27 13.05
CA THR A 163 -9.22 20.21 13.45
C THR A 163 -8.85 18.86 12.86
N LEU A 164 -8.54 18.83 11.54
CA LEU A 164 -8.11 17.63 10.85
C LEU A 164 -6.79 17.08 11.41
N PHE A 165 -5.85 17.96 11.77
CA PHE A 165 -4.59 17.54 12.41
C PHE A 165 -4.84 16.92 13.79
N LYS A 166 -5.79 17.40 14.56
CA LYS A 166 -6.17 16.80 15.84
C LYS A 166 -6.73 15.39 15.64
N GLN A 167 -7.67 15.21 14.71
CA GLN A 167 -8.23 13.90 14.37
C GLN A 167 -7.15 12.93 13.84
N PHE A 168 -6.23 13.44 13.01
CA PHE A 168 -5.07 12.69 12.58
C PHE A 168 -4.23 12.18 13.75
N LYS A 169 -3.96 13.02 14.75
CA LYS A 169 -3.20 12.64 15.94
C LYS A 169 -3.89 11.55 16.76
N GLU A 170 -5.21 11.62 16.91
CA GLU A 170 -6.00 10.59 17.60
C GLU A 170 -5.90 9.22 16.92
N ILE A 171 -5.85 9.19 15.58
CA ILE A 171 -5.62 7.96 14.82
C ILE A 171 -4.16 7.51 14.94
N ALA A 172 -3.20 8.44 14.83
CA ALA A 172 -1.78 8.15 14.91
C ALA A 172 -1.33 7.65 16.29
N ASP A 173 -2.07 7.96 17.35
CA ASP A 173 -1.84 7.41 18.68
C ASP A 173 -2.28 5.94 18.80
N LYS A 174 -3.25 5.52 17.99
CA LYS A 174 -3.79 4.14 17.96
C LYS A 174 -3.11 3.26 16.89
N LYS A 175 -2.54 3.87 15.86
CA LYS A 175 -1.89 3.17 14.73
C LYS A 175 -0.45 3.65 14.56
N LYS A 176 0.48 2.73 14.37
CA LYS A 176 1.89 3.05 14.12
C LYS A 176 2.07 3.87 12.82
N ASN A 177 1.29 3.58 11.78
CA ASN A 177 1.32 4.27 10.50
C ASN A 177 -0.11 4.65 10.10
N VAL A 178 -0.33 5.89 9.72
CA VAL A 178 -1.61 6.39 9.18
C VAL A 178 -1.55 6.29 7.66
N SER A 179 -2.49 5.55 7.08
CA SER A 179 -2.59 5.35 5.63
C SER A 179 -3.35 6.48 4.95
N ASP A 180 -3.22 6.58 3.61
CA ASP A 180 -3.99 7.54 2.81
C ASP A 180 -5.49 7.35 2.98
N ARG A 181 -5.95 6.10 3.16
CA ARG A 181 -7.36 5.80 3.47
C ARG A 181 -7.81 6.40 4.79
N ASP A 182 -6.96 6.39 5.81
CA ASP A 182 -7.28 7.01 7.09
C ASP A 182 -7.40 8.53 6.94
N ILE A 183 -6.54 9.14 6.12
CA ILE A 183 -6.60 10.58 5.81
C ILE A 183 -7.87 10.94 5.04
N HIS A 184 -8.21 10.16 4.00
CA HIS A 184 -9.47 10.32 3.29
C HIS A 184 -10.68 10.19 4.23
N ALA A 185 -10.66 9.21 5.15
CA ALA A 185 -11.73 9.02 6.13
C ALA A 185 -11.86 10.22 7.10
N ILE A 186 -10.73 10.81 7.52
CA ILE A 186 -10.73 12.03 8.36
C ILE A 186 -11.40 13.18 7.62
N ILE A 187 -11.02 13.40 6.36
CA ILE A 187 -11.54 14.54 5.57
C ILE A 187 -13.01 14.35 5.26
N HIS A 188 -13.40 13.21 4.75
CA HIS A 188 -14.80 12.92 4.41
C HIS A 188 -15.68 12.76 5.66
N GLY A 189 -15.12 12.24 6.77
CA GLY A 189 -15.81 12.18 8.06
C GLY A 189 -16.18 13.57 8.58
N SER A 190 -15.26 14.54 8.49
CA SER A 190 -15.54 15.92 8.92
C SER A 190 -16.56 16.63 8.03
N GLU A 191 -16.57 16.36 6.71
CA GLU A 191 -17.57 16.87 5.79
C GLU A 191 -18.96 16.25 6.06
N HIS A 192 -19.01 14.96 6.38
CA HIS A 192 -20.26 14.26 6.69
C HIS A 192 -20.84 14.69 8.04
N GLU A 193 -20.02 14.91 9.06
CA GLU A 193 -20.50 15.39 10.37
C GLU A 193 -21.19 16.75 10.27
N HIS A 194 -20.70 17.65 9.39
CA HIS A 194 -21.32 18.97 9.19
C HIS A 194 -22.63 18.93 8.41
N ASN A 195 -22.85 17.91 7.57
CA ASN A 195 -24.02 17.78 6.69
C ASN A 195 -24.96 16.63 7.07
N ALA A 196 -24.62 15.82 8.04
CA ALA A 196 -25.44 14.70 8.46
C ALA A 196 -26.77 15.18 9.05
N ILE A 197 -27.88 14.68 8.50
CA ILE A 197 -29.23 14.87 9.06
C ILE A 197 -29.40 14.03 10.31
N PHE A 198 -28.76 12.87 10.35
CA PHE A 198 -28.79 11.91 11.45
C PHE A 198 -27.37 11.58 11.91
N GLN A 199 -27.17 11.45 13.20
CA GLN A 199 -25.94 10.97 13.83
C GLN A 199 -26.24 9.73 14.66
N LEU A 200 -25.37 8.72 14.58
CA LEU A 200 -25.45 7.56 15.46
C LEU A 200 -25.03 7.98 16.88
N ASP A 201 -25.97 7.92 17.81
CA ASP A 201 -25.74 8.29 19.22
C ASP A 201 -25.30 7.06 20.03
N ASN A 202 -26.00 5.94 19.86
CA ASN A 202 -25.66 4.69 20.54
C ASN A 202 -25.96 3.47 19.68
N LEU A 203 -25.15 2.42 19.84
CA LEU A 203 -25.34 1.14 19.18
C LEU A 203 -25.06 0.02 20.21
N GLN A 204 -26.07 -0.81 20.45
CA GLN A 204 -25.93 -2.02 21.22
C GLN A 204 -26.14 -3.21 20.32
N LEU A 205 -25.22 -4.19 20.39
CA LEU A 205 -25.30 -5.43 19.65
C LEU A 205 -25.31 -6.60 20.64
N GLN A 206 -26.29 -7.47 20.47
CA GLN A 206 -26.31 -8.73 21.18
C GLN A 206 -25.92 -9.85 20.22
N TYR A 207 -24.76 -10.41 20.49
CA TYR A 207 -24.19 -11.48 19.70
C TYR A 207 -24.54 -12.83 20.29
N VAL A 208 -25.07 -13.72 19.47
CA VAL A 208 -25.31 -15.12 19.84
C VAL A 208 -24.53 -16.03 18.90
N SER A 209 -23.96 -17.10 19.45
CA SER A 209 -23.11 -18.01 18.66
C SER A 209 -23.87 -18.79 17.60
N LYS A 210 -25.16 -18.98 17.77
CA LYS A 210 -26.06 -19.63 16.80
C LYS A 210 -27.42 -18.95 16.84
N GLY A 211 -27.92 -18.52 15.66
CA GLY A 211 -29.23 -17.90 15.53
C GLY A 211 -29.18 -16.45 15.08
N LEU A 212 -30.28 -15.74 15.31
CA LEU A 212 -30.42 -14.33 14.93
C LEU A 212 -29.71 -13.43 15.94
N GLN A 213 -29.08 -12.39 15.44
CA GLN A 213 -28.46 -11.34 16.24
C GLN A 213 -29.42 -10.17 16.39
N SER A 214 -29.33 -9.43 17.47
CA SER A 214 -30.15 -8.23 17.69
C SER A 214 -29.29 -6.98 17.77
N ALA A 215 -29.85 -5.87 17.31
CA ALA A 215 -29.28 -4.55 17.40
C ALA A 215 -30.31 -3.58 18.00
N VAL A 216 -29.84 -2.68 18.87
CA VAL A 216 -30.56 -1.48 19.27
C VAL A 216 -29.78 -0.30 18.75
N VAL A 217 -30.43 0.54 17.95
CA VAL A 217 -29.82 1.72 17.31
C VAL A 217 -30.47 2.97 17.87
N VAL A 218 -29.66 3.91 18.32
CA VAL A 218 -30.10 5.25 18.74
C VAL A 218 -29.49 6.24 17.81
N ILE A 219 -30.33 7.02 17.13
CA ILE A 219 -29.92 8.09 16.23
C ILE A 219 -30.43 9.44 16.76
N LYS A 220 -29.61 10.46 16.57
CA LYS A 220 -29.93 11.83 16.91
C LYS A 220 -30.08 12.64 15.63
N GLU A 221 -31.21 13.28 15.46
CA GLU A 221 -31.45 14.24 14.38
C GLU A 221 -30.74 15.58 14.65
N ARG A 222 -30.45 16.31 13.59
CA ARG A 222 -29.81 17.65 13.67
C ARG A 222 -30.60 18.64 14.55
N ASN A 223 -31.91 18.47 14.64
CA ASN A 223 -32.80 19.27 15.51
C ASN A 223 -32.71 18.88 17.00
N GLY A 224 -31.91 17.87 17.36
CA GLY A 224 -31.75 17.36 18.70
C GLY A 224 -32.73 16.22 19.07
N GLN A 225 -33.65 15.86 18.20
CA GLN A 225 -34.59 14.76 18.45
C GLN A 225 -33.86 13.43 18.42
N VAL A 226 -34.12 12.59 19.41
CA VAL A 226 -33.55 11.24 19.51
C VAL A 226 -34.58 10.20 19.08
N LYS A 227 -34.20 9.29 18.20
CA LYS A 227 -34.98 8.14 17.81
C LYS A 227 -34.24 6.87 18.17
N GLN A 228 -34.97 5.89 18.66
CA GLN A 228 -34.43 4.58 19.01
C GLN A 228 -35.33 3.49 18.44
N ASP A 229 -34.70 2.50 17.81
CA ASP A 229 -35.39 1.29 17.38
C ASP A 229 -34.50 0.05 17.58
N SER A 230 -35.10 -1.14 17.49
CA SER A 230 -34.39 -2.40 17.63
C SER A 230 -34.89 -3.41 16.61
N SER A 231 -33.96 -4.22 16.13
CA SER A 231 -34.30 -5.27 15.19
C SER A 231 -33.41 -6.50 15.34
N ILE A 232 -33.81 -7.57 14.66
CA ILE A 232 -33.05 -8.81 14.58
C ILE A 232 -32.64 -9.09 13.13
N GLY A 233 -31.54 -9.82 12.95
CA GLY A 233 -31.04 -10.18 11.63
C GLY A 233 -30.17 -11.43 11.66
N THR A 234 -29.92 -11.99 10.48
CA THR A 234 -29.03 -13.15 10.31
C THR A 234 -27.56 -12.85 10.58
N GLY A 235 -27.23 -11.56 10.78
CA GLY A 235 -25.92 -11.05 11.18
C GLY A 235 -26.03 -9.65 11.75
N SER A 236 -24.98 -9.17 12.42
CA SER A 236 -24.95 -7.86 13.09
C SER A 236 -25.31 -6.71 12.15
N ILE A 237 -24.77 -6.73 10.92
CA ILE A 237 -25.03 -5.68 9.92
C ILE A 237 -26.49 -5.67 9.52
N VAL A 238 -27.08 -6.84 9.27
CA VAL A 238 -28.51 -6.95 8.92
C VAL A 238 -29.39 -6.45 10.05
N ALA A 239 -29.07 -6.81 11.30
CA ALA A 239 -29.81 -6.34 12.47
C ALA A 239 -29.76 -4.82 12.63
N ILE A 240 -28.58 -4.21 12.41
CA ILE A 240 -28.40 -2.75 12.44
C ILE A 240 -29.24 -2.07 11.34
N TYR A 241 -29.10 -2.52 10.08
CA TYR A 241 -29.83 -1.89 8.97
C TYR A 241 -31.36 -2.04 9.08
N ASN A 242 -31.83 -3.13 9.68
CA ASN A 242 -33.26 -3.29 9.92
C ASN A 242 -33.80 -2.42 11.06
N ALA A 243 -32.91 -1.93 11.96
CA ALA A 243 -33.25 -1.05 13.08
C ALA A 243 -33.15 0.45 12.72
N VAL A 244 -32.63 0.80 11.54
CA VAL A 244 -32.53 2.17 11.01
C VAL A 244 -33.64 2.46 10.03
#